data_6626cb8a38316c902a060deaff27e1fc
#
_entry.id   6626cb8a38316c902a060deaff27e1fc
#
_cell.length_a   1.000
_cell.length_b   1.000
_cell.length_c   1.000
_cell.angle_alpha   90.00
_cell.angle_beta   90.00
_cell.angle_gamma   90.00
#
_symmetry.space_group_name_H-M   'P 1'
#
loop_
_entity.id
_entity.type
_entity.pdbx_description
1 polymer ?
#
loop_
_entity_poly.entity_id
_entity_poly.type
_entity_poly.pdbx_seq_one_letter_code
_entity_poly.pdbx_strand_id
1 'polypeptide(L)'
;MLGISRTTVARALQENSSIKEETRQRVLQLVRETQYEKNYLGSSLAGRKKIVHAFVVKSKNEFYTKEIQRGMQKIQKKYAKYRLEIRVHLHDINQPQEQVAMLENILSQQEQMDGLLIVPLEKNKIYSLLKPYLTKIPVISLTMQLHSDIPHVGTDYHRQGRIVANILSYCLREGESLVILDNGDDKLSTQDYLNGFLERISEEKLDILGPYRCHGIQESVDLLKDLSSKKKIRAVFSNRYAQNIIRELPDSWFLEKNIVVNGMSEGIQQLLLEKKVIATVTEEVYEEAAFAGKLLFQILYQNK
;
A
#
# COMPACT_ATOMS: atom_id res chain seq x y z
N MET A 1 -9.31 16.53 -39.55
CA MET A 1 -8.24 15.57 -39.90
C MET A 1 -6.99 16.35 -40.30
N LEU A 2 -5.79 16.00 -39.74
CA LEU A 2 -4.55 16.74 -39.97
C LEU A 2 -3.87 16.45 -41.33
N GLY A 3 -4.39 15.52 -42.15
CA GLY A 3 -3.77 15.15 -43.43
C GLY A 3 -2.38 14.51 -43.35
N ILE A 4 -1.98 13.99 -42.17
CA ILE A 4 -0.68 13.38 -41.90
C ILE A 4 -0.78 11.89 -41.71
N SER A 5 0.28 11.14 -42.01
CA SER A 5 0.30 9.68 -41.87
C SER A 5 0.24 9.22 -40.41
N ARG A 6 -0.27 8.00 -40.18
CA ARG A 6 -0.25 7.36 -38.84
C ARG A 6 1.17 7.29 -38.27
N THR A 7 2.16 7.06 -39.10
CA THR A 7 3.58 7.02 -38.73
C THR A 7 4.06 8.39 -38.25
N THR A 8 3.63 9.46 -38.90
CA THR A 8 3.96 10.84 -38.51
C THR A 8 3.34 11.18 -37.14
N VAL A 9 2.07 10.81 -36.91
CA VAL A 9 1.43 10.97 -35.61
C VAL A 9 2.16 10.18 -34.54
N ALA A 10 2.49 8.90 -34.80
CA ALA A 10 3.21 8.04 -33.84
C ALA A 10 4.58 8.63 -33.48
N ARG A 11 5.31 9.21 -34.45
CA ARG A 11 6.61 9.87 -34.20
C ARG A 11 6.45 11.18 -33.44
N ALA A 12 5.41 11.98 -33.72
CA ALA A 12 5.16 13.24 -33.01
C ALA A 12 4.86 13.03 -31.51
N LEU A 13 4.38 11.84 -31.13
CA LEU A 13 4.10 11.44 -29.74
C LEU A 13 5.34 10.88 -29.01
N GLN A 14 6.49 10.78 -29.66
CA GLN A 14 7.76 10.35 -29.04
C GLN A 14 8.61 11.58 -28.70
N GLU A 15 9.24 11.60 -27.52
CA GLU A 15 9.99 12.76 -27.01
C GLU A 15 11.21 13.12 -27.85
N ASN A 16 11.89 12.15 -28.49
CA ASN A 16 13.09 12.33 -29.29
C ASN A 16 12.86 12.06 -30.78
N SER A 17 11.78 12.60 -31.37
CA SER A 17 11.47 12.34 -32.75
C SER A 17 12.05 13.44 -33.70
N SER A 18 12.52 13.02 -34.88
CA SER A 18 13.05 13.90 -35.95
C SER A 18 11.94 14.63 -36.73
N ILE A 19 10.80 14.89 -36.12
CA ILE A 19 9.66 15.60 -36.73
C ILE A 19 9.80 17.09 -36.48
N LYS A 20 9.42 17.92 -37.50
CA LYS A 20 9.39 19.38 -37.37
C LYS A 20 8.53 19.78 -36.15
N GLU A 21 9.03 20.68 -35.33
CA GLU A 21 8.37 21.08 -34.07
C GLU A 21 6.95 21.61 -34.31
N GLU A 22 6.73 22.35 -35.41
CA GLU A 22 5.40 22.83 -35.80
C GLU A 22 4.39 21.66 -35.97
N THR A 23 4.82 20.61 -36.68
CA THR A 23 3.96 19.41 -36.86
C THR A 23 3.72 18.69 -35.55
N ARG A 24 4.73 18.63 -34.67
CA ARG A 24 4.62 18.06 -33.34
C ARG A 24 3.59 18.80 -32.50
N GLN A 25 3.67 20.12 -32.43
CA GLN A 25 2.76 20.96 -31.66
C GLN A 25 1.30 20.82 -32.13
N ARG A 26 1.06 20.77 -33.43
CA ARG A 26 -0.28 20.56 -34.01
C ARG A 26 -0.85 19.19 -33.63
N VAL A 27 -0.03 18.14 -33.61
CA VAL A 27 -0.46 16.79 -33.16
C VAL A 27 -0.75 16.79 -31.67
N LEU A 28 0.11 17.39 -30.85
CA LEU A 28 -0.07 17.45 -29.40
C LEU A 28 -1.31 18.26 -29.00
N GLN A 29 -1.60 19.34 -29.71
CA GLN A 29 -2.81 20.11 -29.52
C GLN A 29 -4.06 19.28 -29.82
N LEU A 30 -4.10 18.59 -30.95
CA LEU A 30 -5.25 17.73 -31.30
C LEU A 30 -5.42 16.58 -30.34
N VAL A 31 -4.34 15.98 -29.83
CA VAL A 31 -4.36 14.96 -28.79
C VAL A 31 -5.02 15.46 -27.50
N ARG A 32 -4.70 16.70 -27.07
CA ARG A 32 -5.36 17.33 -25.91
C ARG A 32 -6.83 17.60 -26.15
N GLU A 33 -7.18 18.18 -27.30
CA GLU A 33 -8.55 18.53 -27.66
C GLU A 33 -9.46 17.31 -27.80
N THR A 34 -8.92 16.19 -28.34
CA THR A 34 -9.69 14.95 -28.58
C THR A 34 -9.56 13.93 -27.46
N GLN A 35 -8.78 14.22 -26.39
CA GLN A 35 -8.43 13.27 -25.35
C GLN A 35 -7.93 11.91 -25.94
N TYR A 36 -7.20 12.00 -27.07
CA TYR A 36 -6.75 10.81 -27.77
C TYR A 36 -5.76 10.01 -26.93
N GLU A 37 -6.11 8.78 -26.59
CA GLU A 37 -5.19 7.80 -26.05
C GLU A 37 -4.59 6.94 -27.16
N LYS A 38 -3.25 6.87 -27.21
CA LYS A 38 -2.54 6.03 -28.19
C LYS A 38 -3.02 4.58 -28.07
N ASN A 39 -3.54 4.04 -29.16
CA ASN A 39 -3.95 2.64 -29.19
C ASN A 39 -2.73 1.71 -29.31
N TYR A 40 -2.30 1.16 -28.17
CA TYR A 40 -1.18 0.22 -28.11
C TYR A 40 -1.55 -1.21 -28.56
N LEU A 41 -2.84 -1.47 -28.89
CA LEU A 41 -3.30 -2.80 -29.31
C LEU A 41 -2.57 -3.30 -30.56
N GLY A 42 -2.37 -2.43 -31.55
CA GLY A 42 -1.68 -2.81 -32.80
C GLY A 42 -0.24 -3.29 -32.58
N SER A 43 0.52 -2.61 -31.72
CA SER A 43 1.90 -2.98 -31.40
C SER A 43 1.97 -4.19 -30.44
N SER A 44 1.01 -4.34 -29.51
CA SER A 44 0.99 -5.47 -28.58
C SER A 44 0.54 -6.77 -29.26
N LEU A 45 -0.35 -6.72 -30.24
CA LEU A 45 -0.77 -7.88 -31.00
C LEU A 45 0.35 -8.46 -31.88
N ALA A 46 1.22 -7.60 -32.41
CA ALA A 46 2.41 -8.00 -33.19
C ALA A 46 3.58 -8.48 -32.33
N GLY A 47 3.59 -8.15 -31.05
CA GLY A 47 4.63 -8.51 -30.09
C GLY A 47 4.41 -9.85 -29.41
N ARG A 48 5.46 -10.35 -28.73
CA ARG A 48 5.34 -11.53 -27.86
C ARG A 48 4.50 -11.20 -26.62
N LYS A 49 3.89 -12.22 -26.01
CA LYS A 49 3.22 -12.14 -24.71
C LYS A 49 4.23 -11.65 -23.67
N LYS A 50 3.83 -10.68 -22.85
CA LYS A 50 4.63 -10.20 -21.73
C LYS A 50 4.17 -10.84 -20.42
N ILE A 51 5.11 -11.34 -19.65
CA ILE A 51 4.87 -12.03 -18.38
C ILE A 51 5.41 -11.16 -17.24
N VAL A 52 4.52 -10.82 -16.33
CA VAL A 52 4.84 -10.14 -15.08
C VAL A 52 4.68 -11.14 -13.95
N HIS A 53 5.73 -11.30 -13.15
CA HIS A 53 5.65 -12.05 -11.91
C HIS A 53 5.24 -11.12 -10.77
N ALA A 54 4.24 -11.52 -9.99
CA ALA A 54 3.74 -10.78 -8.83
C ALA A 54 3.95 -11.61 -7.57
N PHE A 55 4.96 -11.27 -6.79
CA PHE A 55 5.28 -11.90 -5.51
C PHE A 55 4.54 -11.18 -4.40
N VAL A 56 3.48 -11.79 -3.92
CA VAL A 56 2.60 -11.22 -2.88
C VAL A 56 2.60 -12.10 -1.64
N VAL A 57 2.21 -11.51 -0.52
CA VAL A 57 2.31 -12.16 0.78
C VAL A 57 0.98 -12.74 1.21
N LYS A 58 1.00 -13.98 1.68
CA LYS A 58 -0.08 -14.59 2.43
C LYS A 58 0.06 -14.19 3.89
N SER A 59 -0.78 -13.27 4.32
CA SER A 59 -0.86 -12.78 5.70
C SER A 59 -1.85 -13.60 6.52
N LYS A 60 -1.69 -13.61 7.86
CA LYS A 60 -2.75 -14.08 8.78
C LYS A 60 -4.03 -13.25 8.66
N ASN A 61 -3.94 -12.00 8.22
CA ASN A 61 -5.08 -11.21 7.83
C ASN A 61 -5.50 -11.61 6.40
N GLU A 62 -6.49 -12.49 6.30
CA GLU A 62 -7.00 -12.95 5.00
C GLU A 62 -7.58 -11.81 4.17
N PHE A 63 -8.11 -10.77 4.81
CA PHE A 63 -8.63 -9.59 4.09
C PHE A 63 -7.52 -8.95 3.24
N TYR A 64 -6.33 -8.72 3.81
CA TYR A 64 -5.17 -8.21 3.09
C TYR A 64 -4.82 -9.09 1.87
N THR A 65 -4.73 -10.40 2.09
CA THR A 65 -4.37 -11.35 1.02
C THR A 65 -5.40 -11.34 -0.11
N LYS A 66 -6.70 -11.31 0.22
CA LYS A 66 -7.79 -11.25 -0.76
C LYS A 66 -7.77 -9.94 -1.55
N GLU A 67 -7.57 -8.81 -0.90
CA GLU A 67 -7.57 -7.50 -1.55
C GLU A 67 -6.38 -7.32 -2.52
N ILE A 68 -5.18 -7.74 -2.15
CA ILE A 68 -4.02 -7.67 -3.06
C ILE A 68 -4.24 -8.56 -4.30
N GLN A 69 -4.79 -9.77 -4.12
CA GLN A 69 -5.13 -10.66 -5.23
C GLN A 69 -6.21 -10.07 -6.13
N ARG A 70 -7.25 -9.46 -5.58
CA ARG A 70 -8.31 -8.77 -6.35
C ARG A 70 -7.74 -7.62 -7.18
N GLY A 71 -6.81 -6.84 -6.62
CA GLY A 71 -6.10 -5.79 -7.33
C GLY A 71 -5.32 -6.33 -8.54
N MET A 72 -4.58 -7.43 -8.35
CA MET A 72 -3.86 -8.10 -9.44
C MET A 72 -4.82 -8.65 -10.51
N GLN A 73 -5.95 -9.25 -10.11
CA GLN A 73 -6.97 -9.74 -11.04
C GLN A 73 -7.61 -8.60 -11.84
N LYS A 74 -7.85 -7.44 -11.23
CA LYS A 74 -8.35 -6.24 -11.94
C LYS A 74 -7.40 -5.86 -13.08
N ILE A 75 -6.11 -5.82 -12.82
CA ILE A 75 -5.08 -5.48 -13.80
C ILE A 75 -4.97 -6.55 -14.88
N GLN A 76 -4.97 -7.82 -14.49
CA GLN A 76 -4.96 -8.94 -15.44
C GLN A 76 -6.13 -8.85 -16.43
N LYS A 77 -7.36 -8.64 -15.93
CA LYS A 77 -8.55 -8.50 -16.76
C LYS A 77 -8.47 -7.26 -17.67
N LYS A 78 -8.07 -6.12 -17.10
CA LYS A 78 -7.99 -4.84 -17.84
C LYS A 78 -7.01 -4.90 -19.01
N TYR A 79 -5.86 -5.55 -18.82
CA TYR A 79 -4.77 -5.55 -19.80
C TYR A 79 -4.58 -6.88 -20.54
N ALA A 80 -5.46 -7.87 -20.34
CA ALA A 80 -5.42 -9.14 -21.07
C ALA A 80 -5.40 -8.95 -22.59
N LYS A 81 -6.16 -8.00 -23.11
CA LYS A 81 -6.20 -7.66 -24.53
C LYS A 81 -4.86 -7.19 -25.12
N TYR A 82 -3.93 -6.76 -24.28
CA TYR A 82 -2.57 -6.38 -24.67
C TYR A 82 -1.56 -7.52 -24.56
N ARG A 83 -2.04 -8.75 -24.36
CA ARG A 83 -1.21 -9.96 -24.17
C ARG A 83 -0.30 -9.87 -22.93
N LEU A 84 -0.75 -9.15 -21.90
CA LEU A 84 -0.13 -9.15 -20.57
C LEU A 84 -0.65 -10.35 -19.77
N GLU A 85 0.25 -11.11 -19.19
CA GLU A 85 -0.04 -12.16 -18.19
C GLU A 85 0.60 -11.78 -16.86
N ILE A 86 -0.17 -11.86 -15.77
CA ILE A 86 0.35 -11.69 -14.41
C ILE A 86 0.34 -13.06 -13.73
N ARG A 87 1.50 -13.55 -13.36
CA ARG A 87 1.69 -14.77 -12.57
C ARG A 87 1.83 -14.41 -11.10
N VAL A 88 0.81 -14.72 -10.33
CA VAL A 88 0.78 -14.41 -8.89
C VAL A 88 1.38 -15.56 -8.11
N HIS A 89 2.40 -15.24 -7.29
CA HIS A 89 3.07 -16.16 -6.37
C HIS A 89 2.76 -15.72 -4.94
N LEU A 90 2.12 -16.61 -4.18
CA LEU A 90 1.78 -16.38 -2.77
C LEU A 90 2.87 -16.97 -1.88
N HIS A 91 3.44 -16.15 -1.01
CA HIS A 91 4.48 -16.55 -0.06
C HIS A 91 4.01 -16.34 1.37
N ASP A 92 4.24 -17.31 2.23
CA ASP A 92 3.95 -17.17 3.67
C ASP A 92 4.91 -16.14 4.28
N ILE A 93 4.34 -15.16 4.99
CA ILE A 93 5.12 -14.11 5.68
C ILE A 93 6.12 -14.68 6.70
N ASN A 94 5.85 -15.88 7.22
CA ASN A 94 6.71 -16.55 8.18
C ASN A 94 7.80 -17.43 7.51
N GLN A 95 7.78 -17.54 6.17
CA GLN A 95 8.73 -18.33 5.39
C GLN A 95 9.40 -17.49 4.28
N PRO A 96 10.09 -16.41 4.65
CA PRO A 96 10.65 -15.47 3.66
C PRO A 96 11.67 -16.10 2.71
N GLN A 97 12.32 -17.19 3.11
CA GLN A 97 13.30 -17.91 2.30
C GLN A 97 12.67 -18.57 1.06
N GLU A 98 11.40 -18.97 1.12
CA GLU A 98 10.70 -19.52 -0.04
C GLU A 98 10.56 -18.50 -1.17
N GLN A 99 10.33 -17.23 -0.81
CA GLN A 99 10.26 -16.14 -1.79
C GLN A 99 11.60 -15.94 -2.49
N VAL A 100 12.69 -15.94 -1.72
CA VAL A 100 14.06 -15.81 -2.25
C VAL A 100 14.38 -16.98 -3.20
N ALA A 101 14.16 -18.21 -2.75
CA ALA A 101 14.44 -19.41 -3.53
C ALA A 101 13.64 -19.45 -4.84
N MET A 102 12.36 -19.05 -4.83
CA MET A 102 11.56 -18.99 -6.04
C MET A 102 12.07 -17.93 -7.01
N LEU A 103 12.47 -16.76 -6.52
CA LEU A 103 13.05 -15.72 -7.36
C LEU A 103 14.37 -16.17 -7.98
N GLU A 104 15.25 -16.79 -7.20
CA GLU A 104 16.51 -17.39 -7.69
C GLU A 104 16.24 -18.43 -8.78
N ASN A 105 15.25 -19.31 -8.58
CA ASN A 105 14.90 -20.32 -9.55
C ASN A 105 14.44 -19.72 -10.88
N ILE A 106 13.54 -18.72 -10.85
CA ILE A 106 13.05 -18.02 -12.06
C ILE A 106 14.21 -17.35 -12.80
N LEU A 107 15.12 -16.68 -12.07
CA LEU A 107 16.26 -16.00 -12.66
C LEU A 107 17.30 -16.98 -13.23
N SER A 108 17.58 -18.08 -12.53
CA SER A 108 18.59 -19.08 -12.95
C SER A 108 18.10 -19.91 -14.15
N GLN A 109 16.83 -20.26 -14.20
CA GLN A 109 16.23 -20.97 -15.32
C GLN A 109 15.93 -20.08 -16.53
N GLN A 110 16.24 -18.78 -16.43
CA GLN A 110 15.97 -17.79 -17.48
C GLN A 110 14.48 -17.80 -17.91
N GLU A 111 13.58 -18.09 -16.97
CA GLU A 111 12.16 -18.00 -17.24
C GLU A 111 11.82 -16.58 -17.74
N GLN A 112 10.85 -16.52 -18.62
CA GLN A 112 10.42 -15.24 -19.13
C GLN A 112 9.86 -14.37 -18.01
N MET A 113 10.53 -13.26 -17.68
CA MET A 113 10.10 -12.23 -16.77
C MET A 113 10.29 -10.87 -17.42
N ASP A 114 9.20 -10.25 -17.86
CA ASP A 114 9.23 -8.94 -18.48
C ASP A 114 9.06 -7.81 -17.45
N GLY A 115 8.59 -8.14 -16.25
CA GLY A 115 8.44 -7.21 -15.13
C GLY A 115 8.15 -7.93 -13.83
N LEU A 116 8.40 -7.25 -12.72
CA LEU A 116 8.22 -7.78 -11.37
C LEU A 116 7.45 -6.80 -10.49
N LEU A 117 6.40 -7.30 -9.84
CA LEU A 117 5.75 -6.67 -8.70
C LEU A 117 6.09 -7.49 -7.46
N ILE A 118 6.55 -6.87 -6.38
CA ILE A 118 7.00 -7.62 -5.23
C ILE A 118 6.70 -6.94 -3.89
N VAL A 119 6.10 -7.70 -2.97
CA VAL A 119 6.10 -7.39 -1.54
C VAL A 119 7.33 -8.07 -0.94
N PRO A 120 8.44 -7.35 -0.67
CA PRO A 120 9.70 -8.00 -0.32
C PRO A 120 9.70 -8.48 1.14
N LEU A 121 10.02 -9.75 1.37
CA LEU A 121 10.15 -10.33 2.71
C LEU A 121 11.60 -10.29 3.22
N GLU A 122 12.59 -10.49 2.34
CA GLU A 122 14.04 -10.44 2.62
C GLU A 122 14.70 -9.35 1.76
N LYS A 123 14.50 -8.08 2.12
CA LYS A 123 14.87 -6.93 1.28
C LYS A 123 16.28 -7.00 0.71
N ASN A 124 17.28 -7.22 1.56
CA ASN A 124 18.68 -7.20 1.14
C ASN A 124 19.02 -8.33 0.17
N LYS A 125 18.53 -9.55 0.44
CA LYS A 125 18.75 -10.71 -0.44
C LYS A 125 18.05 -10.51 -1.78
N ILE A 126 16.78 -10.13 -1.76
CA ILE A 126 15.98 -9.89 -2.97
C ILE A 126 16.62 -8.78 -3.82
N TYR A 127 17.01 -7.66 -3.19
CA TYR A 127 17.66 -6.58 -3.93
C TYR A 127 18.99 -7.03 -4.57
N SER A 128 19.81 -7.77 -3.83
CA SER A 128 21.08 -8.32 -4.35
C SER A 128 20.87 -9.22 -5.57
N LEU A 129 19.83 -10.08 -5.55
CA LEU A 129 19.46 -10.93 -6.68
C LEU A 129 18.98 -10.14 -7.89
N LEU A 130 18.20 -9.08 -7.66
CA LEU A 130 17.60 -8.29 -8.74
C LEU A 130 18.55 -7.26 -9.34
N LYS A 131 19.55 -6.80 -8.58
CA LYS A 131 20.45 -5.71 -8.99
C LYS A 131 21.06 -5.88 -10.40
N PRO A 132 21.52 -7.09 -10.83
CA PRO A 132 22.05 -7.30 -12.18
C PRO A 132 21.00 -7.16 -13.30
N TYR A 133 19.71 -7.21 -12.95
CA TYR A 133 18.60 -7.24 -13.91
C TYR A 133 17.81 -5.93 -13.98
N LEU A 134 18.03 -4.97 -13.06
CA LEU A 134 17.24 -3.74 -12.95
C LEU A 134 17.25 -2.87 -14.19
N THR A 135 18.31 -2.94 -15.01
CA THR A 135 18.37 -2.23 -16.31
C THR A 135 17.52 -2.88 -17.40
N LYS A 136 17.10 -4.13 -17.21
CA LYS A 136 16.38 -4.93 -18.22
C LYS A 136 14.96 -5.25 -17.82
N ILE A 137 14.71 -5.42 -16.52
CA ILE A 137 13.44 -5.85 -15.95
C ILE A 137 12.94 -4.73 -15.03
N PRO A 138 11.85 -4.04 -15.37
CA PRO A 138 11.23 -3.08 -14.46
C PRO A 138 10.67 -3.81 -13.23
N VAL A 139 11.03 -3.29 -12.06
CA VAL A 139 10.62 -3.80 -10.75
C VAL A 139 9.86 -2.71 -10.02
N ILE A 140 8.71 -3.05 -9.43
CA ILE A 140 7.96 -2.16 -8.53
C ILE A 140 7.74 -2.91 -7.22
N SER A 141 8.15 -2.30 -6.11
CA SER A 141 7.87 -2.82 -4.77
C SER A 141 6.48 -2.40 -4.31
N LEU A 142 5.79 -3.31 -3.62
CA LEU A 142 4.43 -3.14 -3.08
C LEU A 142 4.47 -3.13 -1.56
N THR A 143 3.62 -2.36 -0.93
CA THR A 143 3.40 -2.29 0.53
C THR A 143 4.67 -1.96 1.32
N MET A 144 5.78 -2.64 1.06
CA MET A 144 7.08 -2.40 1.67
C MET A 144 8.11 -2.00 0.61
N GLN A 145 8.81 -0.90 0.84
CA GLN A 145 9.87 -0.47 -0.05
C GLN A 145 11.04 -1.47 -0.05
N LEU A 146 11.43 -1.93 -1.23
CA LEU A 146 12.56 -2.85 -1.42
C LEU A 146 13.89 -2.12 -1.25
N HIS A 147 14.08 -1.03 -2.00
CA HIS A 147 15.28 -0.19 -2.00
C HIS A 147 14.93 1.20 -2.54
N SER A 148 15.73 2.22 -2.23
CA SER A 148 15.51 3.60 -2.71
C SER A 148 15.49 3.75 -4.22
N ASP A 149 16.24 2.90 -4.95
CA ASP A 149 16.33 2.92 -6.42
C ASP A 149 15.15 2.21 -7.09
N ILE A 150 14.28 1.54 -6.31
CA ILE A 150 13.14 0.80 -6.83
C ILE A 150 11.86 1.60 -6.60
N PRO A 151 11.08 1.88 -7.65
CA PRO A 151 9.77 2.47 -7.49
C PRO A 151 8.91 1.69 -6.48
N HIS A 152 8.25 2.43 -5.60
CA HIS A 152 7.45 1.88 -4.53
C HIS A 152 6.01 2.37 -4.60
N VAL A 153 5.08 1.46 -4.38
CA VAL A 153 3.65 1.75 -4.18
C VAL A 153 3.23 1.13 -2.85
N GLY A 154 2.86 1.97 -1.92
CA GLY A 154 2.48 1.52 -0.58
C GLY A 154 1.89 2.66 0.24
N THR A 155 1.47 2.33 1.44
CA THR A 155 0.82 3.24 2.38
C THR A 155 1.84 4.15 3.06
N ASP A 156 1.48 5.43 3.18
CA ASP A 156 2.14 6.40 4.05
C ASP A 156 1.61 6.25 5.49
N TYR A 157 2.29 5.41 6.28
CA TYR A 157 1.91 5.13 7.67
C TYR A 157 2.03 6.36 8.59
N HIS A 158 3.00 7.22 8.35
CA HIS A 158 3.13 8.48 9.09
C HIS A 158 1.89 9.35 8.89
N ARG A 159 1.45 9.53 7.64
CA ARG A 159 0.22 10.24 7.32
C ARG A 159 -1.03 9.58 7.92
N GLN A 160 -1.10 8.26 7.96
CA GLN A 160 -2.20 7.55 8.64
C GLN A 160 -2.24 7.88 10.13
N GLY A 161 -1.09 7.90 10.81
CA GLY A 161 -1.00 8.33 12.21
C GLY A 161 -1.55 9.73 12.43
N ARG A 162 -1.17 10.69 11.58
CA ARG A 162 -1.69 12.07 11.61
C ARG A 162 -3.21 12.13 11.41
N ILE A 163 -3.76 11.30 10.52
CA ILE A 163 -5.23 11.23 10.29
C ILE A 163 -5.94 10.74 11.56
N VAL A 164 -5.43 9.69 12.21
CA VAL A 164 -6.01 9.18 13.46
C VAL A 164 -5.94 10.24 14.57
N ALA A 165 -4.83 10.94 14.70
CA ALA A 165 -4.67 12.03 15.65
C ALA A 165 -5.72 13.12 15.43
N ASN A 166 -5.96 13.54 14.18
CA ASN A 166 -7.00 14.48 13.83
C ASN A 166 -8.40 13.99 14.24
N ILE A 167 -8.74 12.73 13.91
CA ILE A 167 -10.07 12.19 14.26
C ILE A 167 -10.26 12.21 15.77
N LEU A 168 -9.26 11.76 16.54
CA LEU A 168 -9.36 11.68 17.99
C LEU A 168 -9.35 13.06 18.64
N SER A 169 -8.58 14.03 18.12
CA SER A 169 -8.57 15.40 18.66
C SER A 169 -9.95 16.07 18.56
N TYR A 170 -10.68 15.86 17.47
CA TYR A 170 -12.05 16.38 17.33
C TYR A 170 -13.07 15.72 18.25
N CYS A 171 -12.76 14.54 18.77
CA CYS A 171 -13.67 13.80 19.67
C CYS A 171 -13.44 14.11 21.15
N LEU A 172 -12.42 14.89 21.50
CA LEU A 172 -12.02 15.19 22.87
C LEU A 172 -12.47 16.60 23.29
N ARG A 173 -12.85 16.72 24.56
CA ARG A 173 -13.20 17.98 25.21
C ARG A 173 -12.21 18.29 26.34
N GLU A 174 -12.23 19.53 26.81
CA GLU A 174 -11.43 19.94 27.95
C GLU A 174 -11.73 19.06 29.19
N GLY A 175 -10.66 18.62 29.86
CA GLY A 175 -10.72 17.69 31.02
C GLY A 175 -10.92 16.22 30.66
N GLU A 176 -10.92 15.86 29.38
CA GLU A 176 -10.93 14.45 28.91
C GLU A 176 -9.54 14.02 28.48
N SER A 177 -9.16 12.77 28.81
CA SER A 177 -7.82 12.24 28.55
C SER A 177 -7.78 11.31 27.33
N LEU A 178 -6.68 11.41 26.57
CA LEU A 178 -6.27 10.45 25.52
C LEU A 178 -5.17 9.55 26.06
N VAL A 179 -5.35 8.24 25.96
CA VAL A 179 -4.30 7.26 26.28
C VAL A 179 -3.60 6.80 25.01
N ILE A 180 -2.28 6.83 25.01
CA ILE A 180 -1.44 6.34 23.92
C ILE A 180 -0.73 5.06 24.37
N LEU A 181 -0.98 3.96 23.65
CA LEU A 181 -0.33 2.66 23.86
C LEU A 181 0.70 2.43 22.75
N ASP A 182 1.96 2.23 23.15
CA ASP A 182 3.03 1.76 22.27
C ASP A 182 3.31 0.28 22.55
N ASN A 183 2.84 -0.58 21.68
CA ASN A 183 2.98 -2.02 21.79
C ASN A 183 4.30 -2.56 21.19
N GLY A 184 5.33 -1.77 21.20
CA GLY A 184 6.72 -2.18 21.03
C GLY A 184 7.01 -3.11 19.84
N ASP A 185 6.64 -2.73 18.63
CA ASP A 185 7.01 -3.43 17.41
C ASP A 185 8.13 -2.68 16.70
N ASP A 186 9.23 -3.38 16.37
CA ASP A 186 10.37 -2.79 15.66
C ASP A 186 10.14 -2.60 14.16
N LYS A 187 8.91 -2.84 13.67
CA LYS A 187 8.55 -2.60 12.28
C LYS A 187 8.46 -1.11 12.00
N LEU A 188 9.13 -0.67 10.94
CA LEU A 188 9.12 0.73 10.51
C LEU A 188 7.70 1.27 10.33
N SER A 189 6.79 0.50 9.74
CA SER A 189 5.40 0.91 9.55
C SER A 189 4.67 1.21 10.87
N THR A 190 4.92 0.41 11.92
CA THR A 190 4.34 0.63 13.25
C THR A 190 4.91 1.88 13.92
N GLN A 191 6.21 2.09 13.77
CA GLN A 191 6.90 3.26 14.29
C GLN A 191 6.50 4.54 13.56
N ASP A 192 6.46 4.50 12.22
CA ASP A 192 6.03 5.65 11.41
C ASP A 192 4.57 6.05 11.74
N TYR A 193 3.71 5.05 11.96
CA TYR A 193 2.32 5.29 12.36
C TYR A 193 2.24 5.98 13.73
N LEU A 194 3.01 5.51 14.73
CA LEU A 194 3.10 6.14 16.04
C LEU A 194 3.70 7.55 15.95
N ASN A 195 4.79 7.72 15.21
CA ASN A 195 5.47 9.01 15.06
C ASN A 195 4.54 10.06 14.43
N GLY A 196 3.83 9.69 13.36
CA GLY A 196 2.86 10.58 12.74
C GLY A 196 1.71 10.98 13.67
N PHE A 197 1.26 10.04 14.51
CA PHE A 197 0.27 10.31 15.53
C PHE A 197 0.80 11.28 16.59
N LEU A 198 1.97 11.00 17.16
CA LEU A 198 2.58 11.83 18.20
C LEU A 198 2.90 13.25 17.72
N GLU A 199 3.45 13.37 16.52
CA GLU A 199 3.70 14.68 15.91
C GLU A 199 2.43 15.53 15.84
N ARG A 200 1.34 14.96 15.30
CA ARG A 200 0.10 15.73 15.11
C ARG A 200 -0.64 15.99 16.42
N ILE A 201 -0.68 15.02 17.34
CA ILE A 201 -1.42 15.22 18.60
C ILE A 201 -0.71 16.19 19.54
N SER A 202 0.61 16.35 19.44
CA SER A 202 1.39 17.31 20.24
C SER A 202 1.06 18.77 19.92
N GLU A 203 0.44 19.02 18.75
CA GLU A 203 -0.04 20.35 18.37
C GLU A 203 -1.31 20.78 19.16
N GLU A 204 -1.97 19.82 19.80
CA GLU A 204 -3.24 20.03 20.51
C GLU A 204 -3.00 20.22 22.03
N LYS A 205 -3.86 21.06 22.65
CA LYS A 205 -3.86 21.26 24.10
C LYS A 205 -4.78 20.24 24.78
N LEU A 206 -4.35 18.97 24.80
CA LEU A 206 -5.11 17.84 25.33
C LEU A 206 -4.40 17.21 26.54
N ASP A 207 -5.17 16.56 27.44
CA ASP A 207 -4.60 15.73 28.52
C ASP A 207 -4.16 14.37 27.91
N ILE A 208 -2.86 14.27 27.57
CA ILE A 208 -2.27 13.11 26.92
C ILE A 208 -1.58 12.25 27.96
N LEU A 209 -1.96 10.98 28.05
CA LEU A 209 -1.40 9.96 28.91
C LEU A 209 -0.54 8.97 28.11
N GLY A 210 0.74 8.95 28.34
CA GLY A 210 1.70 8.12 27.62
C GLY A 210 2.59 8.91 26.65
N PRO A 211 3.21 8.26 25.65
CA PRO A 211 3.01 6.86 25.23
C PRO A 211 3.49 5.84 26.28
N TYR A 212 2.64 4.89 26.60
CA TYR A 212 2.97 3.79 27.51
C TYR A 212 3.50 2.61 26.69
N ARG A 213 4.74 2.18 26.98
CA ARG A 213 5.31 0.98 26.38
C ARG A 213 4.67 -0.24 26.99
N CYS A 214 3.99 -1.06 26.18
CA CYS A 214 3.34 -2.30 26.58
C CYS A 214 3.95 -3.48 25.81
N HIS A 215 4.12 -4.63 26.50
CA HIS A 215 4.69 -5.85 25.92
C HIS A 215 3.61 -6.87 25.55
N GLY A 216 2.49 -6.39 25.04
CA GLY A 216 1.42 -7.23 24.53
C GLY A 216 0.01 -6.82 24.95
N ILE A 217 -0.93 -7.70 24.67
CA ILE A 217 -2.36 -7.41 24.81
C ILE A 217 -2.74 -7.28 26.28
N GLN A 218 -2.33 -8.22 27.11
CA GLN A 218 -2.75 -8.27 28.53
C GLN A 218 -2.27 -7.05 29.30
N GLU A 219 -1.00 -6.66 29.15
CA GLU A 219 -0.45 -5.47 29.80
C GLU A 219 -1.19 -4.19 29.36
N SER A 220 -1.53 -4.08 28.08
CA SER A 220 -2.34 -2.97 27.57
C SER A 220 -3.74 -2.94 28.19
N VAL A 221 -4.39 -4.09 28.35
CA VAL A 221 -5.73 -4.21 28.95
C VAL A 221 -5.70 -3.81 30.43
N ASP A 222 -4.72 -4.32 31.19
CA ASP A 222 -4.59 -4.03 32.61
C ASP A 222 -4.28 -2.55 32.86
N LEU A 223 -3.40 -1.97 32.04
CA LEU A 223 -3.11 -0.54 32.08
C LEU A 223 -4.36 0.31 31.80
N LEU A 224 -5.14 -0.04 30.77
CA LEU A 224 -6.38 0.70 30.44
C LEU A 224 -7.41 0.62 31.55
N LYS A 225 -7.56 -0.54 32.22
CA LYS A 225 -8.42 -0.71 33.38
C LYS A 225 -7.97 0.15 34.57
N ASP A 226 -6.68 0.11 34.88
CA ASP A 226 -6.11 0.91 35.97
C ASP A 226 -6.28 2.41 35.72
N LEU A 227 -5.90 2.90 34.54
CA LEU A 227 -6.06 4.31 34.18
C LEU A 227 -7.53 4.77 34.19
N SER A 228 -8.45 3.90 33.73
CA SER A 228 -9.88 4.22 33.69
C SER A 228 -10.50 4.35 35.11
N SER A 229 -9.88 3.74 36.13
CA SER A 229 -10.31 3.92 37.52
C SER A 229 -9.87 5.25 38.12
N LYS A 230 -8.89 5.92 37.53
CA LYS A 230 -8.23 7.12 38.08
C LYS A 230 -8.51 8.39 37.24
N LYS A 231 -8.80 8.22 35.96
CA LYS A 231 -8.96 9.33 34.99
C LYS A 231 -10.17 9.12 34.10
N LYS A 232 -10.75 10.21 33.63
CA LYS A 232 -11.81 10.19 32.61
C LYS A 232 -11.20 9.98 31.22
N ILE A 233 -10.86 8.75 30.89
CA ILE A 233 -10.36 8.41 29.56
C ILE A 233 -11.51 8.51 28.55
N ARG A 234 -11.31 9.28 27.50
CA ARG A 234 -12.27 9.47 26.42
C ARG A 234 -11.80 8.85 25.11
N ALA A 235 -10.49 8.84 24.87
CA ALA A 235 -9.93 8.28 23.66
C ALA A 235 -8.74 7.36 23.94
N VAL A 236 -8.56 6.37 23.07
CA VAL A 236 -7.41 5.47 23.10
C VAL A 236 -6.84 5.34 21.70
N PHE A 237 -5.54 5.52 21.60
CA PHE A 237 -4.73 5.16 20.46
C PHE A 237 -3.84 3.96 20.80
N SER A 238 -3.74 3.01 19.89
CA SER A 238 -2.76 1.93 19.96
C SER A 238 -2.13 1.73 18.59
N ASN A 239 -0.80 1.70 18.55
CA ASN A 239 -0.07 1.48 17.31
C ASN A 239 -0.15 0.02 16.81
N ARG A 240 -0.62 -0.91 17.68
CA ARG A 240 -0.76 -2.34 17.37
C ARG A 240 -1.75 -3.04 18.33
N TYR A 241 -2.26 -4.18 17.89
CA TYR A 241 -3.15 -5.06 18.65
C TYR A 241 -4.49 -4.44 19.08
N ALA A 242 -4.86 -3.27 18.59
CA ALA A 242 -6.08 -2.58 19.00
C ALA A 242 -7.32 -3.50 18.99
N GLN A 243 -7.53 -4.28 17.92
CA GLN A 243 -8.65 -5.24 17.84
C GLN A 243 -8.63 -6.27 18.97
N ASN A 244 -7.46 -6.80 19.31
CA ASN A 244 -7.32 -7.83 20.37
C ASN A 244 -7.52 -7.21 21.75
N ILE A 245 -6.93 -6.04 22.02
CA ILE A 245 -7.11 -5.28 23.26
C ILE A 245 -8.59 -4.98 23.49
N ILE A 246 -9.30 -4.51 22.46
CA ILE A 246 -10.73 -4.21 22.52
C ILE A 246 -11.56 -5.45 22.91
N ARG A 247 -11.24 -6.61 22.39
CA ARG A 247 -11.97 -7.85 22.66
C ARG A 247 -11.83 -8.35 24.09
N GLU A 248 -10.74 -8.00 24.78
CA GLU A 248 -10.50 -8.36 26.19
C GLU A 248 -11.12 -7.38 27.20
N LEU A 249 -11.72 -6.28 26.72
CA LEU A 249 -12.37 -5.29 27.56
C LEU A 249 -13.88 -5.55 27.62
N PRO A 250 -14.54 -5.34 28.79
CA PRO A 250 -15.99 -5.52 28.91
C PRO A 250 -16.76 -4.46 28.11
N ASP A 251 -17.97 -4.79 27.65
CA ASP A 251 -18.79 -3.89 26.85
C ASP A 251 -19.06 -2.55 27.54
N SER A 252 -19.24 -2.56 28.85
CA SER A 252 -19.41 -1.34 29.65
C SER A 252 -18.23 -0.38 29.58
N TRP A 253 -17.03 -0.88 29.26
CA TRP A 253 -15.83 -0.04 29.15
C TRP A 253 -15.90 0.90 27.95
N PHE A 254 -16.62 0.53 26.88
CA PHE A 254 -16.71 1.31 25.64
C PHE A 254 -17.72 2.44 25.70
N LEU A 255 -18.54 2.51 26.75
CA LEU A 255 -19.48 3.59 26.94
C LEU A 255 -18.70 4.92 26.92
N GLU A 256 -19.07 5.79 25.97
CA GLU A 256 -18.45 7.11 25.82
C GLU A 256 -16.96 7.12 25.43
N LYS A 257 -16.38 6.02 24.94
CA LYS A 257 -15.01 5.99 24.44
C LYS A 257 -14.94 6.23 22.93
N ASN A 258 -13.91 6.95 22.51
CA ASN A 258 -13.58 7.15 21.10
C ASN A 258 -12.30 6.35 20.77
N ILE A 259 -12.44 5.31 19.98
CA ILE A 259 -11.33 4.48 19.56
C ILE A 259 -11.28 4.47 18.04
N VAL A 260 -10.11 4.78 17.50
CA VAL A 260 -9.81 4.64 16.08
C VAL A 260 -8.73 3.56 15.95
N VAL A 261 -8.97 2.61 15.05
CA VAL A 261 -8.03 1.51 14.82
C VAL A 261 -7.35 1.64 13.47
N ASN A 262 -6.27 0.90 13.28
CA ASN A 262 -5.55 0.78 12.01
C ASN A 262 -5.84 -0.57 11.35
N GLY A 263 -5.98 -0.54 10.02
CA GLY A 263 -6.20 -1.72 9.19
C GLY A 263 -7.67 -2.13 9.07
N MET A 264 -7.90 -3.20 8.33
CA MET A 264 -9.21 -3.79 8.12
C MET A 264 -9.14 -5.31 8.25
N SER A 265 -10.15 -5.87 8.91
CA SER A 265 -10.40 -7.30 9.05
C SER A 265 -11.88 -7.52 9.33
N GLU A 266 -12.37 -8.76 9.21
CA GLU A 266 -13.74 -9.10 9.61
C GLU A 266 -14.02 -8.72 11.08
N GLY A 267 -13.00 -8.92 11.95
CA GLY A 267 -13.13 -8.52 13.34
C GLY A 267 -13.22 -7.03 13.58
N ILE A 268 -12.53 -6.20 12.78
CA ILE A 268 -12.64 -4.73 12.85
C ILE A 268 -14.00 -4.28 12.29
N GLN A 269 -14.50 -4.90 11.24
CA GLN A 269 -15.85 -4.64 10.74
C GLN A 269 -16.91 -4.89 11.81
N GLN A 270 -16.77 -6.00 12.54
CA GLN A 270 -17.69 -6.32 13.65
C GLN A 270 -17.61 -5.27 14.77
N LEU A 271 -16.42 -4.83 15.16
CA LEU A 271 -16.24 -3.78 16.17
C LEU A 271 -16.86 -2.43 15.77
N LEU A 272 -16.83 -2.09 14.47
CA LEU A 272 -17.50 -0.91 13.91
C LEU A 272 -19.02 -1.05 14.00
N LEU A 273 -19.59 -2.21 13.64
CA LEU A 273 -21.02 -2.49 13.76
C LEU A 273 -21.50 -2.47 15.22
N GLU A 274 -20.70 -2.99 16.14
CA GLU A 274 -20.94 -2.96 17.59
C GLU A 274 -20.70 -1.58 18.22
N LYS A 275 -20.25 -0.59 17.44
CA LYS A 275 -19.90 0.76 17.89
C LYS A 275 -18.82 0.80 19.00
N LYS A 276 -17.98 -0.23 19.07
CA LYS A 276 -16.81 -0.26 19.97
C LYS A 276 -15.64 0.56 19.44
N VAL A 277 -15.59 0.77 18.14
CA VAL A 277 -14.69 1.72 17.47
C VAL A 277 -15.50 2.68 16.61
N ILE A 278 -15.05 3.93 16.56
CA ILE A 278 -15.76 4.98 15.80
C ILE A 278 -15.31 5.05 14.35
N ALA A 279 -14.08 4.64 14.07
CA ALA A 279 -13.50 4.62 12.74
C ALA A 279 -12.32 3.66 12.64
N THR A 280 -11.98 3.31 11.41
CA THR A 280 -10.69 2.70 11.07
C THR A 280 -9.98 3.51 9.99
N VAL A 281 -8.66 3.58 10.07
CA VAL A 281 -7.79 4.10 9.01
C VAL A 281 -7.04 2.92 8.45
N THR A 282 -7.19 2.65 7.15
CA THR A 282 -6.69 1.41 6.54
C THR A 282 -5.87 1.67 5.28
N GLU A 283 -5.02 0.72 4.96
CA GLU A 283 -4.33 0.64 3.68
C GLU A 283 -5.33 0.33 2.56
N GLU A 284 -5.15 0.97 1.40
CA GLU A 284 -5.94 0.67 0.21
C GLU A 284 -5.25 -0.40 -0.66
N VAL A 285 -4.98 -1.57 -0.07
CA VAL A 285 -4.18 -2.67 -0.65
C VAL A 285 -4.63 -3.04 -2.07
N TYR A 286 -5.95 -3.05 -2.30
CA TYR A 286 -6.52 -3.31 -3.62
C TYR A 286 -6.12 -2.25 -4.65
N GLU A 287 -6.22 -0.97 -4.30
CA GLU A 287 -5.86 0.12 -5.21
C GLU A 287 -4.33 0.25 -5.35
N GLU A 288 -3.56 -0.01 -4.30
CA GLU A 288 -2.09 -0.08 -4.38
C GLU A 288 -1.65 -1.14 -5.40
N ALA A 289 -2.19 -2.36 -5.30
CA ALA A 289 -1.90 -3.45 -6.23
C ALA A 289 -2.32 -3.10 -7.67
N ALA A 290 -3.52 -2.52 -7.83
CA ALA A 290 -4.04 -2.11 -9.12
C ALA A 290 -3.21 -0.96 -9.73
N PHE A 291 -2.79 0.00 -8.90
CA PHE A 291 -1.97 1.13 -9.34
C PHE A 291 -0.56 0.68 -9.76
N ALA A 292 0.09 -0.16 -8.96
CA ALA A 292 1.40 -0.72 -9.29
C ALA A 292 1.36 -1.52 -10.62
N GLY A 293 0.34 -2.34 -10.80
CA GLY A 293 0.13 -3.05 -12.07
C GLY A 293 -0.11 -2.12 -13.26
N LYS A 294 -0.82 -0.99 -13.05
CA LYS A 294 -0.97 0.05 -14.07
C LYS A 294 0.36 0.72 -14.41
N LEU A 295 1.16 1.08 -13.41
CA LEU A 295 2.48 1.67 -13.62
C LEU A 295 3.39 0.73 -14.40
N LEU A 296 3.44 -0.54 -14.01
CA LEU A 296 4.25 -1.53 -14.70
C LEU A 296 3.79 -1.72 -16.15
N PHE A 297 2.47 -1.75 -16.41
CA PHE A 297 1.93 -1.75 -17.76
C PHE A 297 2.41 -0.53 -18.56
N GLN A 298 2.39 0.67 -17.97
CA GLN A 298 2.85 1.89 -18.62
C GLN A 298 4.34 1.81 -18.99
N ILE A 299 5.19 1.32 -18.10
CA ILE A 299 6.62 1.09 -18.38
C ILE A 299 6.79 0.08 -19.52
N LEU A 300 6.10 -1.04 -19.48
CA LEU A 300 6.26 -2.13 -20.44
C LEU A 300 5.75 -1.82 -21.85
N TYR A 301 4.72 -0.99 -21.98
CA TYR A 301 4.04 -0.77 -23.26
C TYR A 301 4.07 0.69 -23.73
N GLN A 302 4.33 1.64 -22.83
CA GLN A 302 4.25 3.06 -23.15
C GLN A 302 5.59 3.78 -23.04
N ASN A 303 6.65 3.12 -22.53
CA ASN A 303 7.96 3.69 -22.22
C ASN A 303 7.86 4.97 -21.36
N LYS A 304 6.98 4.96 -20.36
CA LYS A 304 6.76 6.07 -19.43
C LYS A 304 7.34 5.75 -18.07
#